data_e5193d4530c54e058af7fccb61743d73
#
_entry.id   e5193d4530c54e058af7fccb61743d73
#
_cell.length_a   1.000
_cell.length_b   1.000
_cell.length_c   1.000
_cell.angle_alpha   90.00
_cell.angle_beta   90.00
_cell.angle_gamma   90.00
#
_symmetry.space_group_name_H-M   'P 1'
#
loop_
_entity.id
_entity.type
_entity.pdbx_description
1 polymer ?
#
loop_
_entity_poly.entity_id
_entity_poly.type
_entity_poly.pdbx_seq_one_letter_code
_entity_poly.pdbx_strand_id
1 'polypeptide(L)'
;MGRIVAGLMGGVPVVVMQGRVHYYEGYSPEEVTFPLRVLGALGIRAVVLTCAAGGIAEGYRVGQLVALGDHINLMGWNPLIGPNEPRFAHRPGAGLRFPDMTEAYSKALRALAKQAAAEEGFALDEGVYLAVSGPSFETPAEIRAFRVLGATLVGMSTVPETIVARHMGIDVLGLACVANLAAGLGATALSHQEVFAAGRHVEQRLALLLERLVPGIAALVEPATNEEKQP
;
A
#
# COMPACT_ATOMS: atom_id res chain seq x y z
N MET A 1 19.35 -1.65 7.49
CA MET A 1 18.79 -0.86 8.60
C MET A 1 17.86 0.19 7.99
N GLY A 2 16.57 0.19 8.38
CA GLY A 2 15.59 1.15 7.88
C GLY A 2 15.89 2.56 8.41
N ARG A 3 15.46 3.59 7.65
CA ARG A 3 15.57 5.00 8.05
C ARG A 3 14.22 5.69 7.86
N ILE A 4 13.99 6.71 8.68
CA ILE A 4 12.90 7.67 8.48
C ILE A 4 13.55 8.97 8.00
N VAL A 5 13.10 9.49 6.87
CA VAL A 5 13.59 10.72 6.26
C VAL A 5 12.43 11.70 6.19
N ALA A 6 12.60 12.88 6.76
CA ALA A 6 11.64 13.97 6.64
C ALA A 6 12.17 15.01 5.66
N GLY A 7 11.30 15.60 4.85
CA GLY A 7 11.67 16.60 3.86
C GLY A 7 10.47 17.20 3.15
N LEU A 8 10.74 17.87 2.04
CA LEU A 8 9.70 18.44 1.17
C LEU A 8 9.70 17.71 -0.17
N MET A 9 8.51 17.40 -0.67
CA MET A 9 8.30 16.88 -2.02
C MET A 9 7.22 17.74 -2.70
N GLY A 10 7.55 18.43 -3.79
CA GLY A 10 6.65 19.37 -4.41
C GLY A 10 6.18 20.50 -3.47
N GLY A 11 7.00 20.91 -2.51
CA GLY A 11 6.65 21.93 -1.50
C GLY A 11 5.86 21.40 -0.29
N VAL A 12 5.44 20.14 -0.31
CA VAL A 12 4.65 19.50 0.76
C VAL A 12 5.57 18.78 1.76
N PRO A 13 5.38 18.98 3.07
CA PRO A 13 6.09 18.19 4.09
C PRO A 13 5.74 16.71 3.98
N VAL A 14 6.75 15.87 3.85
CA VAL A 14 6.60 14.41 3.76
C VAL A 14 7.54 13.70 4.71
N VAL A 15 7.15 12.50 5.12
CA VAL A 15 8.00 11.54 5.83
C VAL A 15 8.08 10.27 5.00
N VAL A 16 9.29 9.85 4.68
CA VAL A 16 9.56 8.65 3.90
C VAL A 16 10.21 7.58 4.77
N MET A 17 9.60 6.42 4.84
CA MET A 17 10.23 5.24 5.44
C MET A 17 11.08 4.53 4.37
N GLN A 18 12.41 4.59 4.52
CA GLN A 18 13.34 3.84 3.69
C GLN A 18 13.54 2.45 4.27
N GLY A 19 12.75 1.50 3.81
CA GLY A 19 12.70 0.13 4.31
C GLY A 19 11.42 -0.17 5.06
N ARG A 20 11.19 -1.45 5.24
CA ARG A 20 10.04 -2.03 5.92
C ARG A 20 10.50 -3.29 6.64
N VAL A 21 9.92 -3.60 7.77
CA VAL A 21 10.03 -4.90 8.42
C VAL A 21 8.85 -5.76 8.02
N HIS A 22 9.06 -7.08 7.90
CA HIS A 22 8.02 -7.99 7.45
C HIS A 22 7.77 -9.08 8.48
N TYR A 23 6.55 -9.59 8.48
CA TYR A 23 6.15 -10.67 9.37
C TYR A 23 7.00 -11.93 9.20
N TYR A 24 7.37 -12.28 7.96
CA TYR A 24 8.22 -13.44 7.68
C TYR A 24 9.67 -13.30 8.19
N GLU A 25 10.10 -12.12 8.59
CA GLU A 25 11.41 -11.88 9.23
C GLU A 25 11.38 -12.21 10.74
N GLY A 26 10.20 -12.57 11.29
CA GLY A 26 10.00 -12.92 12.70
C GLY A 26 9.48 -11.77 13.56
N TYR A 27 9.17 -10.61 12.96
CA TYR A 27 8.54 -9.49 13.68
C TYR A 27 7.06 -9.79 13.98
N SER A 28 6.59 -9.38 15.14
CA SER A 28 5.17 -9.48 15.51
C SER A 28 4.29 -8.55 14.68
N PRO A 29 2.97 -8.78 14.62
CA PRO A 29 2.02 -7.87 13.98
C PRO A 29 2.12 -6.42 14.47
N GLU A 30 2.35 -6.23 15.77
CA GLU A 30 2.54 -4.94 16.41
C GLU A 30 3.81 -4.25 15.89
N GLU A 31 4.93 -4.97 15.83
CA GLU A 31 6.20 -4.44 15.34
C GLU A 31 6.14 -4.06 13.88
N VAL A 32 5.50 -4.88 13.03
CA VAL A 32 5.31 -4.61 11.59
C VAL A 32 4.54 -3.30 11.39
N THR A 33 3.52 -3.04 12.19
CA THR A 33 2.65 -1.86 12.05
C THR A 33 3.08 -0.67 12.92
N PHE A 34 4.03 -0.83 13.83
CA PHE A 34 4.47 0.20 14.76
C PHE A 34 4.94 1.49 14.07
N PRO A 35 5.77 1.46 13.00
CA PRO A 35 6.21 2.68 12.34
C PRO A 35 5.03 3.52 11.81
N LEU A 36 4.02 2.88 11.22
CA LEU A 36 2.84 3.58 10.73
C LEU A 36 2.00 4.16 11.86
N ARG A 37 1.87 3.44 12.99
CA ARG A 37 1.19 3.97 14.19
C ARG A 37 1.88 5.22 14.74
N VAL A 38 3.21 5.23 14.73
CA VAL A 38 4.00 6.43 15.12
C VAL A 38 3.70 7.60 14.18
N LEU A 39 3.76 7.37 12.87
CA LEU A 39 3.47 8.42 11.89
C LEU A 39 2.01 8.93 12.01
N GLY A 40 1.06 8.02 12.25
CA GLY A 40 -0.32 8.40 12.51
C GLY A 40 -0.49 9.26 13.76
N ALA A 41 0.22 8.92 14.84
CA ALA A 41 0.25 9.73 16.07
C ALA A 41 0.90 11.12 15.85
N LEU A 42 1.83 11.23 14.89
CA LEU A 42 2.39 12.51 14.45
C LEU A 42 1.47 13.31 13.54
N GLY A 43 0.33 12.75 13.17
CA GLY A 43 -0.74 13.48 12.49
C GLY A 43 -0.77 13.37 10.98
N ILE A 44 -0.09 12.40 10.36
CA ILE A 44 -0.26 12.16 8.91
C ILE A 44 -1.72 11.89 8.59
N ARG A 45 -2.17 12.32 7.41
CA ARG A 45 -3.56 12.16 6.96
C ARG A 45 -3.70 11.20 5.78
N ALA A 46 -2.64 11.04 5.01
CA ALA A 46 -2.57 10.08 3.94
C ALA A 46 -1.25 9.30 4.02
N VAL A 47 -1.27 8.09 3.50
CA VAL A 47 -0.09 7.26 3.33
C VAL A 47 -0.08 6.66 1.92
N VAL A 48 1.09 6.68 1.28
CA VAL A 48 1.35 5.92 0.07
C VAL A 48 2.15 4.69 0.46
N LEU A 49 1.57 3.51 0.29
CA LEU A 49 2.22 2.22 0.55
C LEU A 49 2.69 1.64 -0.78
N THR A 50 3.99 1.43 -0.91
CA THR A 50 4.59 0.80 -2.09
C THR A 50 5.01 -0.62 -1.77
N CYS A 51 4.86 -1.56 -2.70
CA CYS A 51 5.29 -2.94 -2.53
C CYS A 51 5.71 -3.59 -3.85
N ALA A 52 6.53 -4.63 -3.76
CA ALA A 52 6.71 -5.60 -4.81
C ALA A 52 5.63 -6.67 -4.70
N ALA A 53 5.12 -7.16 -5.83
CA ALA A 53 4.09 -8.19 -5.87
C ALA A 53 4.29 -9.15 -7.05
N GLY A 54 3.84 -10.39 -6.89
CA GLY A 54 3.68 -11.34 -7.98
C GLY A 54 2.40 -11.02 -8.78
N GLY A 55 2.52 -10.89 -10.10
CA GLY A 55 1.38 -10.67 -10.99
C GLY A 55 0.61 -11.96 -11.25
N ILE A 56 -0.70 -11.99 -10.94
CA ILE A 56 -1.61 -13.12 -11.16
C ILE A 56 -2.48 -12.89 -12.39
N ALA A 57 -2.89 -11.63 -12.64
CA ALA A 57 -3.77 -11.30 -13.77
C ALA A 57 -3.10 -11.54 -15.12
N GLU A 58 -3.89 -11.99 -16.08
CA GLU A 58 -3.43 -12.08 -17.47
C GLU A 58 -3.09 -10.70 -18.03
N GLY A 59 -2.01 -10.62 -18.79
CA GLY A 59 -1.54 -9.36 -19.37
C GLY A 59 -0.65 -8.51 -18.48
N TYR A 60 -0.52 -8.82 -17.19
CA TYR A 60 0.46 -8.13 -16.34
C TYR A 60 1.89 -8.42 -16.78
N ARG A 61 2.75 -7.42 -16.65
CA ARG A 61 4.15 -7.49 -17.07
C ARG A 61 5.07 -7.09 -15.92
N VAL A 62 6.23 -7.74 -15.85
CA VAL A 62 7.28 -7.36 -14.91
C VAL A 62 7.67 -5.90 -15.14
N GLY A 63 7.73 -5.13 -14.05
CA GLY A 63 7.97 -3.69 -14.09
C GLY A 63 6.70 -2.84 -14.25
N GLN A 64 5.52 -3.42 -14.30
CA GLN A 64 4.25 -2.67 -14.32
C GLN A 64 3.92 -2.16 -12.93
N LEU A 65 3.45 -0.89 -12.85
CA LEU A 65 2.82 -0.34 -11.65
C LEU A 65 1.31 -0.61 -11.68
N VAL A 66 0.76 -0.99 -10.54
CA VAL A 66 -0.67 -1.26 -10.34
C VAL A 66 -1.13 -0.58 -9.07
N ALA A 67 -2.21 0.19 -9.12
CA ALA A 67 -2.86 0.72 -7.92
C ALA A 67 -3.67 -0.37 -7.22
N LEU A 68 -3.61 -0.43 -5.90
CA LEU A 68 -4.43 -1.36 -5.13
C LEU A 68 -5.84 -0.79 -5.00
N GLY A 69 -6.81 -1.49 -5.59
CA GLY A 69 -8.24 -1.15 -5.48
C GLY A 69 -8.88 -1.80 -4.27
N ASP A 70 -8.41 -2.99 -3.91
CA ASP A 70 -8.90 -3.80 -2.79
C ASP A 70 -7.85 -4.82 -2.37
N HIS A 71 -8.11 -5.58 -1.28
CA HIS A 71 -7.23 -6.65 -0.85
C HIS A 71 -7.98 -7.86 -0.29
N ILE A 72 -7.28 -9.00 -0.27
CA ILE A 72 -7.68 -10.23 0.43
C ILE A 72 -6.60 -10.55 1.46
N ASN A 73 -6.95 -10.59 2.74
CA ASN A 73 -6.03 -10.92 3.82
C ASN A 73 -6.02 -12.43 4.11
N LEU A 74 -5.03 -13.15 3.61
CA LEU A 74 -4.75 -14.55 3.94
C LEU A 74 -3.48 -14.73 4.78
N MET A 75 -3.02 -13.69 5.49
CA MET A 75 -1.84 -13.77 6.36
C MET A 75 -2.07 -14.62 7.63
N GLY A 76 -3.33 -14.97 7.92
CA GLY A 76 -3.68 -15.75 9.12
C GLY A 76 -3.79 -14.92 10.41
N TRP A 77 -3.63 -13.57 10.32
CA TRP A 77 -3.74 -12.65 11.44
C TRP A 77 -4.26 -11.28 11.02
N ASN A 78 -4.64 -10.46 12.02
CA ASN A 78 -5.07 -9.09 11.82
C ASN A 78 -4.44 -8.18 12.90
N PRO A 79 -3.86 -7.02 12.55
CA PRO A 79 -3.13 -6.16 13.49
C PRO A 79 -4.04 -5.47 14.52
N LEU A 80 -5.35 -5.64 14.43
CA LEU A 80 -6.32 -5.11 15.40
C LEU A 80 -6.81 -6.17 16.39
N ILE A 81 -6.29 -7.41 16.35
CA ILE A 81 -6.56 -8.42 17.36
C ILE A 81 -5.90 -7.95 18.68
N GLY A 82 -6.68 -7.97 19.76
CA GLY A 82 -6.21 -7.49 21.07
C GLY A 82 -7.03 -6.29 21.58
N PRO A 83 -6.54 -5.54 22.53
CA PRO A 83 -7.20 -4.35 23.05
C PRO A 83 -7.40 -3.27 21.96
N ASN A 84 -8.56 -2.61 21.99
CA ASN A 84 -8.77 -1.48 21.10
C ASN A 84 -7.97 -0.25 21.55
N GLU A 85 -7.46 0.53 20.59
CA GLU A 85 -6.64 1.73 20.82
C GLU A 85 -7.49 3.00 20.67
N PRO A 86 -8.17 3.46 21.74
CA PRO A 86 -9.06 4.62 21.66
C PRO A 86 -8.33 5.94 21.39
N ARG A 87 -6.99 5.99 21.55
CA ARG A 87 -6.17 7.16 21.25
C ARG A 87 -6.28 7.67 19.82
N PHE A 88 -6.79 6.86 18.91
CA PHE A 88 -6.99 7.23 17.50
C PHE A 88 -8.44 7.64 17.19
N ALA A 89 -9.34 7.68 18.18
CA ALA A 89 -10.75 8.03 18.00
C ALA A 89 -11.01 9.53 17.78
N HIS A 90 -9.98 10.35 17.61
CA HIS A 90 -10.10 11.80 17.42
C HIS A 90 -10.47 12.24 16.00
N ARG A 91 -10.62 11.30 15.07
CA ARG A 91 -11.10 11.54 13.69
C ARG A 91 -12.40 10.80 13.46
N PRO A 92 -13.32 11.34 12.64
CA PRO A 92 -14.54 10.61 12.25
C PRO A 92 -14.20 9.23 11.68
N GLY A 93 -14.84 8.19 12.22
CA GLY A 93 -14.62 6.80 11.80
C GLY A 93 -13.32 6.15 12.29
N ALA A 94 -12.44 6.89 12.98
CA ALA A 94 -11.20 6.35 13.53
C ALA A 94 -11.37 5.74 14.92
N GLY A 95 -10.46 4.83 15.28
CA GLY A 95 -10.42 4.20 16.61
C GLY A 95 -11.56 3.23 16.90
N LEU A 96 -12.36 2.88 15.91
CA LEU A 96 -13.48 1.94 16.05
C LEU A 96 -12.96 0.51 16.26
N ARG A 97 -13.61 -0.25 17.15
CA ARG A 97 -13.30 -1.66 17.34
C ARG A 97 -13.43 -2.47 16.04
N PHE A 98 -14.40 -2.11 15.21
CA PHE A 98 -14.71 -2.71 13.93
C PHE A 98 -14.67 -1.61 12.84
N PRO A 99 -13.49 -1.27 12.30
CA PRO A 99 -13.38 -0.26 11.26
C PRO A 99 -14.01 -0.75 9.96
N ASP A 100 -14.66 0.18 9.25
CA ASP A 100 -15.15 -0.08 7.90
C ASP A 100 -13.98 -0.15 6.92
N MET A 101 -13.90 -1.26 6.18
CA MET A 101 -12.89 -1.52 5.15
C MET A 101 -13.47 -1.48 3.73
N THR A 102 -14.72 -1.05 3.54
CA THR A 102 -15.38 -0.96 2.22
C THR A 102 -14.57 -0.10 1.24
N GLU A 103 -13.90 0.93 1.75
CA GLU A 103 -12.95 1.74 1.00
C GLU A 103 -11.57 1.69 1.67
N ALA A 104 -10.95 0.50 1.68
CA ALA A 104 -9.63 0.29 2.26
C ALA A 104 -8.55 1.17 1.60
N TYR A 105 -8.66 1.38 0.29
CA TYR A 105 -7.83 2.26 -0.52
C TYR A 105 -8.67 3.39 -1.08
N SER A 106 -8.30 4.64 -0.81
CA SER A 106 -9.07 5.83 -1.16
C SER A 106 -9.32 5.94 -2.66
N LYS A 107 -10.59 6.03 -3.06
CA LYS A 107 -11.00 6.23 -4.46
C LYS A 107 -10.46 7.54 -5.03
N ALA A 108 -10.47 8.61 -4.21
CA ALA A 108 -9.96 9.91 -4.60
C ALA A 108 -8.45 9.86 -4.89
N LEU A 109 -7.67 9.21 -4.01
CA LEU A 109 -6.22 9.06 -4.21
C LEU A 109 -5.90 8.17 -5.41
N ARG A 110 -6.68 7.10 -5.66
CA ARG A 110 -6.51 6.25 -6.85
C ARG A 110 -6.82 6.99 -8.15
N ALA A 111 -7.88 7.81 -8.16
CA ALA A 111 -8.22 8.63 -9.32
C ALA A 111 -7.10 9.64 -9.63
N LEU A 112 -6.58 10.32 -8.60
CA LEU A 112 -5.44 11.22 -8.73
C LEU A 112 -4.20 10.48 -9.26
N ALA A 113 -3.93 9.28 -8.75
CA ALA A 113 -2.78 8.48 -9.19
C ALA A 113 -2.90 8.06 -10.68
N LYS A 114 -4.09 7.69 -11.13
CA LYS A 114 -4.34 7.38 -12.54
C LYS A 114 -4.14 8.59 -13.45
N GLN A 115 -4.63 9.76 -13.03
CA GLN A 115 -4.42 11.00 -13.76
C GLN A 115 -2.93 11.33 -13.86
N ALA A 116 -2.20 11.31 -12.74
CA ALA A 116 -0.78 11.59 -12.71
C ALA A 116 0.03 10.60 -13.57
N ALA A 117 -0.33 9.32 -13.56
CA ALA A 117 0.30 8.30 -14.40
C ALA A 117 0.06 8.57 -15.90
N ALA A 118 -1.16 8.96 -16.27
CA ALA A 118 -1.49 9.30 -17.65
C ALA A 118 -0.71 10.53 -18.15
N GLU A 119 -0.49 11.54 -17.31
CA GLU A 119 0.34 12.71 -17.59
C GLU A 119 1.83 12.33 -17.75
N GLU A 120 2.31 11.26 -17.08
CA GLU A 120 3.64 10.66 -17.27
C GLU A 120 3.70 9.66 -18.43
N GLY A 121 2.61 9.50 -19.20
CA GLY A 121 2.57 8.69 -20.41
C GLY A 121 2.41 7.19 -20.19
N PHE A 122 1.88 6.74 -19.03
CA PHE A 122 1.58 5.34 -18.80
C PHE A 122 0.22 5.12 -18.14
N ALA A 123 -0.36 3.94 -18.38
CA ALA A 123 -1.60 3.52 -17.73
C ALA A 123 -1.29 2.96 -16.33
N LEU A 124 -2.12 3.31 -15.35
CA LEU A 124 -2.10 2.75 -14.00
C LEU A 124 -3.37 1.93 -13.79
N ASP A 125 -3.26 0.62 -13.95
CA ASP A 125 -4.35 -0.31 -13.72
C ASP A 125 -4.68 -0.41 -12.23
N GLU A 126 -5.88 -0.92 -11.90
CA GLU A 126 -6.25 -1.30 -10.56
C GLU A 126 -6.24 -2.81 -10.38
N GLY A 127 -5.85 -3.27 -9.18
CA GLY A 127 -5.81 -4.68 -8.85
C GLY A 127 -6.25 -5.00 -7.43
N VAL A 128 -6.57 -6.27 -7.20
CA VAL A 128 -6.86 -6.85 -5.90
C VAL A 128 -5.60 -7.56 -5.39
N TYR A 129 -5.06 -7.06 -4.27
CA TYR A 129 -3.84 -7.59 -3.66
C TYR A 129 -4.17 -8.65 -2.61
N LEU A 130 -3.70 -9.89 -2.83
CA LEU A 130 -3.83 -10.95 -1.84
C LEU A 130 -2.54 -11.01 -1.00
N ALA A 131 -2.69 -10.86 0.31
CA ALA A 131 -1.58 -10.94 1.25
C ALA A 131 -1.47 -12.32 1.87
N VAL A 132 -0.26 -12.89 1.84
CA VAL A 132 0.13 -14.12 2.54
C VAL A 132 1.26 -13.86 3.53
N SER A 133 1.47 -14.75 4.48
CA SER A 133 2.53 -14.59 5.50
C SER A 133 3.95 -14.77 4.93
N GLY A 134 4.13 -15.60 3.91
CA GLY A 134 5.47 -16.01 3.46
C GLY A 134 6.18 -16.89 4.49
N PRO A 135 7.52 -17.07 4.44
CA PRO A 135 8.48 -16.50 3.48
C PRO A 135 8.57 -17.26 2.15
N SER A 136 7.97 -18.46 2.03
CA SER A 136 7.97 -19.18 0.75
C SER A 136 7.12 -18.46 -0.30
N PHE A 137 7.57 -18.48 -1.54
CA PHE A 137 6.69 -18.15 -2.65
C PHE A 137 5.59 -19.19 -2.76
N GLU A 138 4.50 -18.78 -3.38
CA GLU A 138 3.32 -19.61 -3.57
C GLU A 138 3.58 -20.76 -4.52
N THR A 139 2.83 -21.84 -4.37
CA THR A 139 2.77 -22.92 -5.35
C THR A 139 1.86 -22.54 -6.53
N PRO A 140 2.04 -23.17 -7.71
CA PRO A 140 1.09 -22.95 -8.82
C PRO A 140 -0.37 -23.31 -8.49
N ALA A 141 -0.61 -24.19 -7.53
CA ALA A 141 -1.96 -24.54 -7.07
C ALA A 141 -2.58 -23.40 -6.24
N GLU A 142 -1.80 -22.80 -5.33
CA GLU A 142 -2.21 -21.61 -4.57
C GLU A 142 -2.51 -20.44 -5.50
N ILE A 143 -1.67 -20.18 -6.50
CA ILE A 143 -1.93 -19.10 -7.48
C ILE A 143 -3.23 -19.33 -8.25
N ARG A 144 -3.54 -20.57 -8.66
CA ARG A 144 -4.84 -20.86 -9.27
C ARG A 144 -6.02 -20.62 -8.33
N ALA A 145 -5.87 -21.00 -7.04
CA ALA A 145 -6.89 -20.74 -6.03
C ALA A 145 -7.07 -19.23 -5.79
N PHE A 146 -5.98 -18.47 -5.68
CA PHE A 146 -6.03 -17.01 -5.49
C PHE A 146 -6.71 -16.29 -6.66
N ARG A 147 -6.47 -16.76 -7.88
CA ARG A 147 -7.19 -16.24 -9.06
C ARG A 147 -8.71 -16.48 -8.97
N VAL A 148 -9.14 -17.64 -8.49
CA VAL A 148 -10.56 -17.94 -8.27
C VAL A 148 -11.17 -17.04 -7.19
N LEU A 149 -10.41 -16.67 -6.15
CA LEU A 149 -10.81 -15.70 -5.14
C LEU A 149 -10.87 -14.25 -5.67
N GLY A 150 -10.43 -13.99 -6.89
CA GLY A 150 -10.44 -12.67 -7.51
C GLY A 150 -9.14 -11.87 -7.32
N ALA A 151 -8.07 -12.47 -6.79
CA ALA A 151 -6.79 -11.80 -6.67
C ALA A 151 -6.13 -11.59 -8.05
N THR A 152 -5.55 -10.41 -8.24
CA THR A 152 -4.75 -10.06 -9.42
C THR A 152 -3.27 -9.89 -9.11
N LEU A 153 -2.94 -9.73 -7.84
CA LEU A 153 -1.60 -9.59 -7.29
C LEU A 153 -1.46 -10.44 -6.02
N VAL A 154 -0.24 -10.87 -5.71
CA VAL A 154 0.08 -11.55 -4.45
C VAL A 154 1.36 -10.98 -3.85
N GLY A 155 1.42 -10.89 -2.52
CA GLY A 155 2.61 -10.48 -1.80
C GLY A 155 2.50 -10.68 -0.29
N MET A 156 3.49 -10.18 0.46
CA MET A 156 3.68 -10.53 1.87
C MET A 156 3.74 -9.30 2.80
N SER A 157 3.06 -8.19 2.40
CA SER A 157 3.12 -6.90 3.11
C SER A 157 1.84 -6.10 2.94
N THR A 158 1.88 -4.78 3.18
CA THR A 158 0.91 -3.74 2.79
C THR A 158 -0.45 -3.84 3.46
N VAL A 159 -1.08 -5.01 3.53
CA VAL A 159 -2.43 -5.18 4.11
C VAL A 159 -2.47 -4.85 5.60
N PRO A 160 -1.52 -5.28 6.45
CA PRO A 160 -1.50 -4.89 7.86
C PRO A 160 -1.41 -3.38 8.06
N GLU A 161 -0.55 -2.72 7.29
CA GLU A 161 -0.41 -1.26 7.36
C GLU A 161 -1.68 -0.56 6.87
N THR A 162 -2.31 -1.08 5.81
CA THR A 162 -3.60 -0.56 5.32
C THR A 162 -4.67 -0.64 6.39
N ILE A 163 -4.81 -1.79 7.08
CA ILE A 163 -5.79 -1.99 8.15
C ILE A 163 -5.56 -0.98 9.29
N VAL A 164 -4.31 -0.83 9.72
CA VAL A 164 -3.96 0.11 10.78
C VAL A 164 -4.17 1.56 10.36
N ALA A 165 -3.81 1.94 9.13
CA ALA A 165 -4.05 3.27 8.60
C ALA A 165 -5.55 3.61 8.60
N ARG A 166 -6.39 2.71 8.12
CA ARG A 166 -7.85 2.89 8.11
C ARG A 166 -8.43 2.98 9.52
N HIS A 167 -7.95 2.14 10.46
CA HIS A 167 -8.32 2.24 11.87
C HIS A 167 -7.98 3.62 12.45
N MET A 168 -6.91 4.26 12.00
CA MET A 168 -6.49 5.59 12.43
C MET A 168 -7.14 6.74 11.65
N GLY A 169 -8.02 6.44 10.68
CA GLY A 169 -8.66 7.44 9.82
C GLY A 169 -7.69 8.08 8.81
N ILE A 170 -6.66 7.36 8.40
CA ILE A 170 -5.66 7.79 7.42
C ILE A 170 -6.07 7.26 6.05
N ASP A 171 -6.05 8.12 5.03
CA ASP A 171 -6.30 7.72 3.65
C ASP A 171 -5.12 6.94 3.08
N VAL A 172 -5.43 5.86 2.36
CA VAL A 172 -4.42 4.95 1.83
C VAL A 172 -4.44 4.93 0.31
N LEU A 173 -3.26 5.11 -0.28
CA LEU A 173 -2.97 4.75 -1.66
C LEU A 173 -1.98 3.58 -1.65
N GLY A 174 -2.33 2.45 -2.22
CA GLY A 174 -1.42 1.32 -2.44
C GLY A 174 -0.91 1.32 -3.88
N LEU A 175 0.40 1.19 -4.07
CA LEU A 175 1.04 1.06 -5.37
C LEU A 175 1.92 -0.19 -5.37
N ALA A 176 1.55 -1.18 -6.17
CA ALA A 176 2.33 -2.40 -6.35
C ALA A 176 3.18 -2.32 -7.62
N CYS A 177 4.44 -2.74 -7.53
CA CYS A 177 5.27 -3.07 -8.68
C CYS A 177 5.15 -4.58 -8.93
N VAL A 178 4.76 -4.97 -10.14
CA VAL A 178 4.81 -6.38 -10.57
C VAL A 178 6.27 -6.76 -10.73
N ALA A 179 6.82 -7.40 -9.71
CA ALA A 179 8.24 -7.77 -9.67
C ALA A 179 8.54 -9.08 -10.41
N ASN A 180 7.56 -9.95 -10.49
CA ASN A 180 7.58 -11.24 -11.21
C ASN A 180 6.15 -11.62 -11.60
N LEU A 181 5.99 -12.53 -12.54
CA LEU A 181 4.74 -13.25 -12.70
C LEU A 181 4.66 -14.33 -11.62
N ALA A 182 3.48 -14.51 -11.02
CA ALA A 182 3.29 -15.45 -9.92
C ALA A 182 3.61 -16.91 -10.33
N ALA A 183 3.81 -17.77 -9.36
CA ALA A 183 4.25 -19.15 -9.58
C ALA A 183 3.40 -19.91 -10.62
N GLY A 184 4.08 -20.52 -11.58
CA GLY A 184 3.45 -21.25 -12.69
C GLY A 184 2.89 -20.38 -13.82
N LEU A 185 3.05 -19.05 -13.77
CA LEU A 185 2.63 -18.13 -14.85
C LEU A 185 3.82 -17.58 -15.65
N GLY A 186 5.02 -17.60 -15.08
CA GLY A 186 6.26 -17.22 -15.75
C GLY A 186 6.99 -18.43 -16.34
N ALA A 187 7.96 -18.16 -17.23
CA ALA A 187 8.80 -19.19 -17.86
C ALA A 187 9.95 -19.67 -16.96
N THR A 188 10.29 -18.93 -15.91
CA THR A 188 11.44 -19.18 -15.02
C THR A 188 11.00 -19.42 -13.58
N ALA A 189 11.86 -20.07 -12.80
CA ALA A 189 11.66 -20.20 -11.36
C ALA A 189 11.79 -18.81 -10.70
N LEU A 190 10.98 -18.55 -9.68
CA LEU A 190 10.98 -17.28 -8.97
C LEU A 190 12.28 -17.12 -8.17
N SER A 191 12.88 -15.94 -8.22
CA SER A 191 14.04 -15.59 -7.41
C SER A 191 13.94 -14.20 -6.80
N HIS A 192 14.48 -14.03 -5.61
CA HIS A 192 14.54 -12.73 -4.95
C HIS A 192 15.39 -11.70 -5.75
N GLN A 193 16.39 -12.17 -6.52
CA GLN A 193 17.22 -11.33 -7.36
C GLN A 193 16.43 -10.71 -8.51
N GLU A 194 15.48 -11.44 -9.12
CA GLU A 194 14.61 -10.90 -10.17
C GLU A 194 13.69 -9.82 -9.61
N VAL A 195 13.17 -10.00 -8.39
CA VAL A 195 12.36 -8.99 -7.69
C VAL A 195 13.12 -7.68 -7.52
N PHE A 196 14.40 -7.74 -7.10
CA PHE A 196 15.24 -6.54 -6.98
C PHE A 196 15.57 -5.89 -8.32
N ALA A 197 15.83 -6.68 -9.35
CA ALA A 197 16.14 -6.14 -10.69
C ALA A 197 14.92 -5.41 -11.29
N ALA A 198 13.74 -5.99 -11.18
CA ALA A 198 12.49 -5.36 -11.61
C ALA A 198 12.22 -4.04 -10.87
N GLY A 199 12.47 -4.00 -9.56
CA GLY A 199 12.32 -2.80 -8.73
C GLY A 199 13.11 -1.61 -9.27
N ARG A 200 14.38 -1.82 -9.64
CA ARG A 200 15.25 -0.74 -10.19
C ARG A 200 14.74 -0.15 -11.51
N HIS A 201 14.12 -0.94 -12.36
CA HIS A 201 13.57 -0.45 -13.63
C HIS A 201 12.34 0.45 -13.44
N VAL A 202 11.65 0.28 -12.31
CA VAL A 202 10.43 1.03 -12.00
C VAL A 202 10.70 2.23 -11.09
N GLU A 203 11.87 2.27 -10.43
CA GLU A 203 12.23 3.27 -9.44
C GLU A 203 12.06 4.71 -9.94
N GLN A 204 12.60 5.02 -11.12
CA GLN A 204 12.48 6.36 -11.69
C GLN A 204 11.02 6.73 -12.00
N ARG A 205 10.26 5.79 -12.58
CA ARG A 205 8.85 6.01 -12.89
C ARG A 205 8.02 6.22 -11.63
N LEU A 206 8.28 5.43 -10.60
CA LEU A 206 7.62 5.58 -9.31
C LEU A 206 7.98 6.91 -8.64
N ALA A 207 9.25 7.33 -8.70
CA ALA A 207 9.69 8.60 -8.14
C ALA A 207 8.99 9.79 -8.81
N LEU A 208 8.97 9.84 -10.14
CA LEU A 208 8.25 10.88 -10.90
C LEU A 208 6.76 10.89 -10.59
N LEU A 209 6.14 9.70 -10.51
CA LEU A 209 4.73 9.60 -10.13
C LEU A 209 4.49 10.17 -8.73
N LEU A 210 5.33 9.84 -7.75
CA LEU A 210 5.20 10.33 -6.37
C LEU A 210 5.39 11.85 -6.28
N GLU A 211 6.39 12.40 -6.97
CA GLU A 211 6.62 13.85 -7.01
C GLU A 211 5.41 14.62 -7.55
N ARG A 212 4.73 14.07 -8.54
CA ARG A 212 3.51 14.65 -9.11
C ARG A 212 2.29 14.45 -8.21
N LEU A 213 2.21 13.31 -7.52
CA LEU A 213 1.07 12.95 -6.66
C LEU A 213 1.00 13.76 -5.37
N VAL A 214 2.13 13.98 -4.71
CA VAL A 214 2.17 14.49 -3.34
C VAL A 214 1.46 15.83 -3.17
N PRO A 215 1.62 16.84 -4.06
CA PRO A 215 0.86 18.09 -3.94
C PRO A 215 -0.65 17.90 -4.04
N GLY A 216 -1.11 17.04 -4.96
CA GLY A 216 -2.53 16.73 -5.10
C GLY A 216 -3.09 15.93 -3.92
N ILE A 217 -2.32 15.02 -3.36
CA ILE A 217 -2.70 14.29 -2.12
C ILE A 217 -2.86 15.29 -0.97
N ALA A 218 -1.92 16.22 -0.79
CA ALA A 218 -1.99 17.22 0.27
C ALA A 218 -3.27 18.06 0.14
N ALA A 219 -3.59 18.54 -1.06
CA ALA A 219 -4.80 19.31 -1.31
C ALA A 219 -6.10 18.54 -1.01
N LEU A 220 -6.12 17.21 -1.26
CA LEU A 220 -7.28 16.37 -0.98
C LEU A 220 -7.51 16.10 0.52
N VAL A 221 -6.42 16.03 1.31
CA VAL A 221 -6.50 15.65 2.72
C VAL A 221 -6.38 16.84 3.68
N GLU A 222 -6.13 18.05 3.19
CA GLU A 222 -6.21 19.27 4.00
C GLU A 222 -7.63 19.45 4.55
N PRO A 223 -7.80 19.88 5.83
CA PRO A 223 -9.12 20.24 6.31
C PRO A 223 -9.61 21.40 5.46
N ALA A 224 -10.89 21.36 5.04
CA ALA A 224 -11.54 22.54 4.52
C ALA A 224 -11.28 23.69 5.52
N THR A 225 -10.60 24.73 5.05
CA THR A 225 -10.38 25.94 5.85
C THR A 225 -11.74 26.46 6.25
N ASN A 226 -11.96 26.63 7.56
CA ASN A 226 -13.19 27.19 8.14
C ASN A 226 -13.33 28.69 7.74
N GLU A 227 -13.60 28.99 6.48
CA GLU A 227 -13.92 30.34 6.01
C GLU A 227 -15.43 30.64 6.01
N GLU A 228 -16.28 29.71 6.46
CA GLU A 228 -17.71 29.96 6.62
C GLU A 228 -18.18 29.76 8.05
N LYS A 229 -17.60 30.50 9.01
CA LYS A 229 -18.19 30.79 10.31
C LYS A 229 -17.88 32.25 10.67
N GLN A 230 -18.53 33.17 9.97
CA GLN A 230 -18.87 34.47 10.54
C GLN A 230 -20.41 34.60 10.56
N PRO A 231 -20.95 35.08 11.69
CA PRO A 231 -22.39 35.12 12.01
C PRO A 231 -23.18 36.08 11.12
#